data_c0079994d956e96fdcb7d5fef85d19ec
#
_entry.id   c0079994d956e96fdcb7d5fef85d19ec
#
_cell.length_a   1.000
_cell.length_b   1.000
_cell.length_c   1.000
_cell.angle_alpha   90.00
_cell.angle_beta   90.00
_cell.angle_gamma   90.00
#
_symmetry.space_group_name_H-M   'P 1'
#
loop_
_entity.id
_entity.type
_entity.pdbx_description
1 polymer ?
#
loop_
_entity_poly.entity_id
_entity_poly.type
_entity_poly.pdbx_seq_one_letter_code
_entity_poly.pdbx_strand_id
1 'polypeptide(L)'
;MTNLSRFLLLPFIISVSLNALAEESDESPNFAFGLGYGLLNEKSLMNIDFKINIPLNDTFSTQVLLNSNYLLTGSSRDSFAQSEFTSNWFLKSEYVRLGLGVGVSELEPMDETLASEREVSGQFMGEVFIGDVAFTTNYVSADITLSNITSSRFGLGYYLNEDHRVSLFREKYNGNQIGWRLETYYQPKKYRQLGRVGLIVRTGKDYDYAGAMIEYYFDHARSLQQREREFH
;
A
#
# COMPACT_ATOMS: atom_id res chain seq x y z
N MET A 1 12.61 27.07 -19.50
CA MET A 1 11.37 27.73 -18.98
C MET A 1 10.38 26.61 -18.71
N THR A 2 10.32 26.20 -17.49
CA THR A 2 9.72 24.97 -16.96
C THR A 2 8.22 25.13 -16.78
N ASN A 3 7.47 24.18 -17.32
CA ASN A 3 6.01 24.10 -17.23
C ASN A 3 5.54 23.71 -15.81
N LEU A 4 5.55 24.67 -14.89
CA LEU A 4 5.04 24.49 -13.52
C LEU A 4 3.50 24.59 -13.41
N SER A 5 2.80 24.81 -14.53
CA SER A 5 1.37 25.15 -14.52
C SER A 5 0.39 23.95 -14.59
N ARG A 6 0.89 22.71 -14.67
CA ARG A 6 0.02 21.53 -14.81
C ARG A 6 -0.32 20.80 -13.50
N PHE A 7 0.32 21.14 -12.39
CA PHE A 7 0.10 20.48 -11.09
C PHE A 7 -1.02 21.09 -10.24
N LEU A 8 -1.61 22.21 -10.66
CA LEU A 8 -2.56 22.98 -9.82
C LEU A 8 -4.05 22.56 -9.94
N LEU A 9 -4.37 21.57 -10.77
CA LEU A 9 -5.78 21.15 -10.97
C LEU A 9 -6.24 19.95 -10.17
N LEU A 10 -5.31 19.19 -9.56
CA LEU A 10 -5.67 17.99 -8.79
C LEU A 10 -6.26 18.24 -7.39
N PRO A 11 -5.85 19.28 -6.63
CA PRO A 11 -6.39 19.49 -5.28
C PRO A 11 -7.85 19.98 -5.26
N PHE A 12 -8.39 20.45 -6.38
CA PHE A 12 -9.74 21.03 -6.42
C PHE A 12 -10.87 19.99 -6.45
N ILE A 13 -10.59 18.76 -6.88
CA ILE A 13 -11.60 17.68 -6.95
C ILE A 13 -11.82 17.04 -5.58
N ILE A 14 -10.81 17.06 -4.70
CA ILE A 14 -10.90 16.47 -3.35
C ILE A 14 -11.71 17.35 -2.40
N SER A 15 -11.69 18.68 -2.59
CA SER A 15 -12.38 19.62 -1.68
C SER A 15 -13.91 19.68 -1.84
N VAL A 16 -14.46 19.23 -2.97
CA VAL A 16 -15.91 19.28 -3.22
C VAL A 16 -16.65 18.08 -2.62
N SER A 17 -15.98 16.95 -2.44
CA SER A 17 -16.59 15.71 -1.94
C SER A 17 -16.70 15.62 -0.41
N LEU A 18 -15.86 16.35 0.33
CA LEU A 18 -15.81 16.25 1.79
C LEU A 18 -16.96 16.94 2.53
N ASN A 19 -17.61 17.92 1.91
CA ASN A 19 -18.73 18.65 2.55
C ASN A 19 -20.10 18.01 2.38
N ALA A 20 -20.23 16.97 1.54
CA ALA A 20 -21.53 16.34 1.26
C ALA A 20 -21.80 15.08 2.10
N LEU A 21 -20.84 14.63 2.92
CA LEU A 21 -20.90 13.34 3.62
C LEU A 21 -20.87 13.47 5.16
N ALA A 22 -21.12 14.67 5.70
CA ALA A 22 -21.18 14.89 7.15
C ALA A 22 -22.60 14.62 7.69
N GLU A 23 -23.12 13.41 7.47
CA GLU A 23 -24.26 12.89 8.21
C GLU A 23 -23.77 11.74 9.08
N GLU A 24 -23.70 12.02 10.37
CA GLU A 24 -23.50 11.13 11.54
C GLU A 24 -23.21 9.63 11.27
N SER A 25 -22.11 9.30 10.65
CA SER A 25 -21.46 8.02 10.91
C SER A 25 -20.35 8.25 11.93
N ASP A 26 -20.33 7.47 12.99
CA ASP A 26 -19.29 7.46 14.05
C ASP A 26 -17.89 7.09 13.49
N GLU A 27 -17.75 7.00 12.19
CA GLU A 27 -16.57 6.61 11.43
C GLU A 27 -15.93 7.84 10.78
N SER A 28 -15.09 8.55 11.53
CA SER A 28 -14.26 9.62 10.96
C SER A 28 -13.20 9.03 10.00
N PRO A 29 -12.80 9.79 8.96
CA PRO A 29 -11.65 9.41 8.13
C PRO A 29 -10.42 9.14 8.98
N ASN A 30 -9.69 8.07 8.66
CA ASN A 30 -8.44 7.78 9.33
C ASN A 30 -7.25 7.95 8.40
N PHE A 31 -6.11 8.27 8.99
CA PHE A 31 -4.88 8.54 8.29
C PHE A 31 -3.79 7.62 8.81
N ALA A 32 -2.96 7.12 7.90
CA ALA A 32 -1.77 6.38 8.25
C ALA A 32 -0.56 6.91 7.46
N PHE A 33 0.57 6.96 8.13
CA PHE A 33 1.85 7.34 7.54
C PHE A 33 2.86 6.23 7.79
N GLY A 34 3.45 5.71 6.73
CA GLY A 34 4.42 4.62 6.74
C GLY A 34 5.81 5.05 6.33
N LEU A 35 6.80 4.52 7.02
CA LEU A 35 8.21 4.59 6.64
C LEU A 35 8.78 3.19 6.63
N GLY A 36 9.43 2.83 5.53
CA GLY A 36 10.10 1.56 5.36
C GLY A 36 11.55 1.73 4.91
N TYR A 37 12.39 0.83 5.35
CA TYR A 37 13.76 0.69 4.85
C TYR A 37 14.11 -0.78 4.70
N GLY A 38 14.76 -1.12 3.61
CA GLY A 38 15.16 -2.48 3.34
C GLY A 38 16.30 -2.56 2.32
N LEU A 39 16.67 -3.79 2.01
CA LEU A 39 17.64 -4.11 0.98
C LEU A 39 16.95 -4.89 -0.13
N LEU A 40 17.02 -4.39 -1.35
CA LEU A 40 16.58 -5.05 -2.57
C LEU A 40 17.81 -5.45 -3.37
N ASN A 41 18.09 -6.76 -3.48
CA ASN A 41 19.33 -7.26 -4.12
C ASN A 41 20.57 -6.51 -3.60
N GLU A 42 20.70 -6.43 -2.26
CA GLU A 42 21.79 -5.73 -1.56
C GLU A 42 21.80 -4.19 -1.71
N LYS A 43 20.85 -3.59 -2.44
CA LYS A 43 20.72 -2.15 -2.66
C LYS A 43 19.71 -1.55 -1.72
N SER A 44 19.98 -0.37 -1.18
CA SER A 44 19.10 0.30 -0.23
C SER A 44 17.81 0.75 -0.89
N LEU A 45 16.68 0.36 -0.32
CA LEU A 45 15.34 0.78 -0.71
C LEU A 45 14.66 1.48 0.47
N MET A 46 14.25 2.72 0.28
CA MET A 46 13.42 3.46 1.23
C MET A 46 12.02 3.58 0.66
N ASN A 47 11.02 3.41 1.53
CA ASN A 47 9.62 3.52 1.20
C ASN A 47 8.95 4.55 2.10
N ILE A 48 8.08 5.37 1.53
CA ILE A 48 7.23 6.33 2.25
C ILE A 48 5.81 6.12 1.76
N ASP A 49 4.89 5.86 2.69
CA ASP A 49 3.47 5.66 2.43
C ASP A 49 2.63 6.70 3.16
N PHE A 50 1.62 7.20 2.49
CA PHE A 50 0.55 7.95 3.12
C PHE A 50 -0.79 7.41 2.66
N LYS A 51 -1.64 7.07 3.61
CA LYS A 51 -2.93 6.43 3.37
C LYS A 51 -4.04 7.22 4.06
N ILE A 52 -5.11 7.45 3.34
CA ILE A 52 -6.36 8.01 3.85
C ILE A 52 -7.46 7.00 3.59
N ASN A 53 -8.11 6.52 4.65
CA ASN A 53 -9.31 5.70 4.55
C ASN A 53 -10.51 6.57 4.90
N ILE A 54 -11.51 6.57 4.03
CA ILE A 54 -12.74 7.35 4.18
C ILE A 54 -13.90 6.37 4.17
N PRO A 55 -14.47 6.04 5.33
CA PRO A 55 -15.72 5.29 5.39
C PRO A 55 -16.83 6.18 4.83
N LEU A 56 -17.64 5.63 3.92
CA LEU A 56 -18.78 6.33 3.36
C LEU A 56 -20.10 5.86 4.02
N ASN A 57 -20.12 4.61 4.41
CA ASN A 57 -21.15 3.97 5.24
C ASN A 57 -20.63 2.60 5.72
N ASP A 58 -21.46 1.85 6.44
CA ASP A 58 -21.09 0.52 7.00
C ASP A 58 -20.60 -0.49 5.95
N THR A 59 -21.03 -0.34 4.70
CA THR A 59 -20.74 -1.30 3.62
C THR A 59 -19.72 -0.77 2.61
N PHE A 60 -19.64 0.55 2.45
CA PHE A 60 -18.83 1.17 1.39
C PHE A 60 -17.81 2.13 1.96
N SER A 61 -16.58 2.01 1.47
CA SER A 61 -15.47 2.90 1.85
C SER A 61 -14.55 3.18 0.66
N THR A 62 -13.79 4.26 0.77
CA THR A 62 -12.75 4.60 -0.21
C THR A 62 -11.42 4.82 0.47
N GLN A 63 -10.35 4.58 -0.27
CA GLN A 63 -8.99 4.78 0.19
C GLN A 63 -8.20 5.56 -0.85
N VAL A 64 -7.44 6.52 -0.39
CA VAL A 64 -6.40 7.18 -1.19
C VAL A 64 -5.05 6.74 -0.64
N LEU A 65 -4.18 6.29 -1.53
CA LEU A 65 -2.82 5.88 -1.20
C LEU A 65 -1.84 6.72 -2.02
N LEU A 66 -0.87 7.28 -1.33
CA LEU A 66 0.34 7.87 -1.89
C LEU A 66 1.53 7.02 -1.44
N ASN A 67 2.27 6.49 -2.38
CA ASN A 67 3.45 5.67 -2.12
C ASN A 67 4.65 6.27 -2.84
N SER A 68 5.80 6.28 -2.20
CA SER A 68 7.05 6.68 -2.83
C SER A 68 8.16 5.72 -2.42
N ASN A 69 8.85 5.19 -3.41
CA ASN A 69 9.98 4.28 -3.26
C ASN A 69 11.25 4.93 -3.80
N TYR A 70 12.33 4.84 -3.07
CA TYR A 70 13.65 5.36 -3.47
C TYR A 70 14.67 4.24 -3.43
N LEU A 71 15.13 3.80 -4.60
CA LEU A 71 16.21 2.83 -4.72
C LEU A 71 17.56 3.56 -4.89
N LEU A 72 18.47 3.31 -3.99
CA LEU A 72 19.82 3.88 -3.98
C LEU A 72 20.85 2.78 -4.22
N THR A 73 21.53 2.84 -5.35
CA THR A 73 22.48 1.79 -5.77
C THR A 73 23.95 2.22 -5.68
N GLY A 74 24.19 3.48 -5.31
CA GLY A 74 25.54 4.08 -5.39
C GLY A 74 25.91 4.59 -6.79
N SER A 75 25.04 4.36 -7.80
CA SER A 75 25.16 4.87 -9.17
C SER A 75 23.88 5.60 -9.54
N SER A 76 23.97 6.78 -10.11
CA SER A 76 22.78 7.54 -10.56
C SER A 76 22.01 6.80 -11.67
N ARG A 77 22.71 6.04 -12.51
CA ARG A 77 22.09 5.29 -13.62
C ARG A 77 21.13 4.20 -13.17
N ASP A 78 21.44 3.55 -12.04
CA ASP A 78 20.67 2.43 -11.53
C ASP A 78 19.77 2.81 -10.36
N SER A 79 19.84 4.07 -9.94
CA SER A 79 19.03 4.63 -8.87
C SER A 79 17.78 5.29 -9.44
N PHE A 80 16.65 5.13 -8.76
CA PHE A 80 15.40 5.76 -9.20
C PHE A 80 14.51 6.13 -8.02
N ALA A 81 13.60 7.06 -8.28
CA ALA A 81 12.44 7.34 -7.46
C ALA A 81 11.19 6.85 -8.18
N GLN A 82 10.30 6.20 -7.46
CA GLN A 82 8.98 5.81 -7.95
C GLN A 82 7.94 6.44 -7.06
N SER A 83 6.97 7.11 -7.65
CA SER A 83 5.81 7.66 -6.94
C SER A 83 4.55 7.03 -7.49
N GLU A 84 3.63 6.68 -6.60
CA GLU A 84 2.34 6.09 -6.95
C GLU A 84 1.22 6.83 -6.22
N PHE A 85 0.18 7.16 -6.96
CA PHE A 85 -1.08 7.64 -6.43
C PHE A 85 -2.18 6.66 -6.82
N THR A 86 -2.93 6.17 -5.83
CA THR A 86 -4.00 5.20 -6.07
C THR A 86 -5.27 5.64 -5.36
N SER A 87 -6.41 5.47 -6.01
CA SER A 87 -7.74 5.59 -5.42
C SER A 87 -8.46 4.25 -5.51
N ASN A 88 -8.87 3.73 -4.38
CA ASN A 88 -9.51 2.43 -4.22
C ASN A 88 -10.90 2.60 -3.61
N TRP A 89 -11.84 1.79 -4.06
CA TRP A 89 -13.21 1.73 -3.55
C TRP A 89 -13.50 0.31 -3.07
N PHE A 90 -14.06 0.19 -1.88
CA PHE A 90 -14.29 -1.10 -1.23
C PHE A 90 -15.76 -1.29 -0.88
N LEU A 91 -16.25 -2.50 -1.16
CA LEU A 91 -17.41 -3.07 -0.52
C LEU A 91 -16.92 -3.94 0.64
N LYS A 92 -17.42 -3.69 1.84
CA LYS A 92 -17.02 -4.41 3.05
C LYS A 92 -18.23 -5.04 3.73
N SER A 93 -18.01 -6.19 4.33
CA SER A 93 -18.89 -6.84 5.29
C SER A 93 -18.03 -7.38 6.42
N GLU A 94 -18.63 -7.98 7.44
CA GLU A 94 -17.92 -8.59 8.57
C GLU A 94 -16.85 -9.62 8.14
N TYR A 95 -17.11 -10.36 7.04
CA TYR A 95 -16.26 -11.48 6.62
C TYR A 95 -15.56 -11.26 5.29
N VAL A 96 -15.99 -10.29 4.50
CA VAL A 96 -15.49 -10.12 3.13
C VAL A 96 -15.28 -8.64 2.82
N ARG A 97 -14.17 -8.35 2.16
CA ARG A 97 -13.89 -7.05 1.58
C ARG A 97 -13.49 -7.23 0.12
N LEU A 98 -14.14 -6.51 -0.78
CA LEU A 98 -13.83 -6.48 -2.20
C LEU A 98 -13.54 -5.04 -2.61
N GLY A 99 -12.47 -4.84 -3.37
CA GLY A 99 -12.02 -3.53 -3.79
C GLY A 99 -11.69 -3.46 -5.27
N LEU A 100 -11.98 -2.31 -5.85
CA LEU A 100 -11.52 -1.88 -7.16
C LEU A 100 -10.76 -0.58 -7.02
N GLY A 101 -9.72 -0.39 -7.82
CA GLY A 101 -8.93 0.82 -7.77
C GLY A 101 -8.35 1.20 -9.12
N VAL A 102 -7.98 2.47 -9.20
CA VAL A 102 -7.19 3.03 -10.29
C VAL A 102 -6.00 3.78 -9.71
N GLY A 103 -4.88 3.71 -10.40
CA GLY A 103 -3.66 4.36 -9.95
C GLY A 103 -2.87 4.96 -11.11
N VAL A 104 -1.99 5.86 -10.76
CA VAL A 104 -0.95 6.40 -11.65
C VAL A 104 0.36 6.23 -10.94
N SER A 105 1.32 5.62 -11.60
CA SER A 105 2.71 5.55 -11.12
C SER A 105 3.63 6.31 -12.05
N GLU A 106 4.66 6.90 -11.47
CA GLU A 106 5.72 7.60 -12.18
C GLU A 106 7.06 7.08 -11.69
N LEU A 107 7.88 6.65 -12.63
CA LEU A 107 9.27 6.26 -12.40
C LEU A 107 10.19 7.38 -12.89
N GLU A 108 10.99 7.90 -12.00
CA GLU A 108 11.96 8.95 -12.28
C GLU A 108 13.37 8.43 -12.02
N PRO A 109 14.14 8.13 -13.07
CA PRO A 109 15.55 7.80 -12.94
C PRO A 109 16.33 8.97 -12.32
N MET A 110 17.33 8.68 -11.49
CA MET A 110 18.22 9.73 -10.95
C MET A 110 19.26 10.20 -11.98
N ASP A 111 19.38 9.53 -13.11
CA ASP A 111 20.17 9.99 -14.26
C ASP A 111 19.30 10.91 -15.14
N GLU A 112 19.58 12.19 -15.12
CA GLU A 112 18.86 13.23 -15.87
C GLU A 112 18.85 13.00 -17.40
N THR A 113 19.70 12.11 -17.92
CA THR A 113 19.73 11.74 -19.35
C THR A 113 18.62 10.74 -19.72
N LEU A 114 18.00 10.10 -18.74
CA LEU A 114 16.92 9.15 -18.94
C LEU A 114 15.56 9.83 -18.76
N ALA A 115 14.59 9.42 -19.56
CA ALA A 115 13.23 9.96 -19.46
C ALA A 115 12.47 9.31 -18.30
N SER A 116 11.61 10.10 -17.65
CA SER A 116 10.65 9.55 -16.70
C SER A 116 9.56 8.74 -17.44
N GLU A 117 9.14 7.65 -16.81
CA GLU A 117 8.05 6.79 -17.30
C GLU A 117 6.82 6.97 -16.42
N ARG A 118 5.65 7.07 -17.04
CA ARG A 118 4.38 7.19 -16.33
C ARG A 118 3.40 6.17 -16.85
N GLU A 119 2.68 5.52 -15.92
CA GLU A 119 1.74 4.47 -16.23
C GLU A 119 0.45 4.60 -15.42
N VAL A 120 -0.66 4.18 -16.03
CA VAL A 120 -1.97 4.07 -15.39
C VAL A 120 -2.25 2.61 -15.10
N SER A 121 -2.66 2.30 -13.89
CA SER A 121 -2.97 0.94 -13.44
C SER A 121 -4.42 0.80 -13.00
N GLY A 122 -4.98 -0.39 -13.22
CA GLY A 122 -6.22 -0.85 -12.58
C GLY A 122 -5.89 -1.86 -11.48
N GLN A 123 -6.65 -1.87 -10.39
CA GLN A 123 -6.43 -2.79 -9.28
C GLN A 123 -7.73 -3.51 -8.90
N PHE A 124 -7.60 -4.78 -8.54
CA PHE A 124 -8.64 -5.57 -7.88
C PHE A 124 -8.09 -6.13 -6.58
N MET A 125 -8.85 -6.00 -5.51
CA MET A 125 -8.48 -6.48 -4.18
C MET A 125 -9.61 -7.31 -3.60
N GLY A 126 -9.27 -8.40 -2.92
CA GLY A 126 -10.25 -9.24 -2.23
C GLY A 126 -9.65 -9.78 -0.94
N GLU A 127 -10.45 -9.77 0.13
CA GLU A 127 -10.09 -10.35 1.41
C GLU A 127 -11.28 -11.09 2.00
N VAL A 128 -10.98 -12.23 2.63
CA VAL A 128 -11.96 -13.04 3.36
C VAL A 128 -11.40 -13.32 4.75
N PHE A 129 -12.17 -13.01 5.78
CA PHE A 129 -11.80 -13.19 7.18
C PHE A 129 -12.58 -14.34 7.80
N ILE A 130 -11.89 -15.35 8.33
CA ILE A 130 -12.49 -16.50 8.99
C ILE A 130 -11.76 -16.74 10.33
N GLY A 131 -12.39 -16.37 11.44
CA GLY A 131 -11.71 -16.43 12.75
C GLY A 131 -10.40 -15.61 12.71
N ASP A 132 -9.28 -16.21 13.06
CA ASP A 132 -7.97 -15.54 13.05
C ASP A 132 -7.23 -15.65 11.71
N VAL A 133 -7.91 -16.11 10.66
CA VAL A 133 -7.32 -16.27 9.32
C VAL A 133 -7.86 -15.22 8.37
N ALA A 134 -6.98 -14.65 7.56
CA ALA A 134 -7.31 -13.76 6.46
C ALA A 134 -6.77 -14.33 5.13
N PHE A 135 -7.64 -14.52 4.16
CA PHE A 135 -7.25 -14.82 2.78
C PHE A 135 -7.24 -13.51 2.01
N THR A 136 -6.14 -13.21 1.35
CA THR A 136 -5.98 -11.95 0.61
C THR A 136 -5.60 -12.22 -0.82
N THR A 137 -6.23 -11.51 -1.74
CA THR A 137 -5.83 -11.46 -3.15
C THR A 137 -5.72 -10.02 -3.61
N ASN A 138 -4.72 -9.75 -4.45
CA ASN A 138 -4.55 -8.47 -5.11
C ASN A 138 -4.11 -8.74 -6.55
N TYR A 139 -4.68 -8.00 -7.48
CA TYR A 139 -4.31 -8.02 -8.89
C TYR A 139 -4.13 -6.59 -9.38
N VAL A 140 -3.02 -6.32 -10.02
CA VAL A 140 -2.72 -5.03 -10.65
C VAL A 140 -2.54 -5.26 -12.14
N SER A 141 -3.37 -4.61 -12.94
CA SER A 141 -3.24 -4.57 -14.39
C SER A 141 -2.43 -3.35 -14.79
N ALA A 142 -1.12 -3.49 -14.77
CA ALA A 142 -0.19 -2.50 -15.25
C ALA A 142 0.93 -3.21 -15.98
N ASP A 143 1.37 -2.65 -17.07
CA ASP A 143 2.49 -3.14 -17.86
C ASP A 143 3.78 -2.44 -17.38
N ILE A 144 4.01 -2.50 -16.06
CA ILE A 144 5.08 -1.72 -15.45
C ILE A 144 6.41 -2.40 -15.71
N THR A 145 7.32 -1.67 -16.28
CA THR A 145 8.68 -2.06 -16.66
C THR A 145 9.59 -2.38 -15.47
N LEU A 146 9.17 -2.05 -14.25
CA LEU A 146 9.94 -2.37 -13.05
C LEU A 146 9.82 -3.85 -12.71
N SER A 147 10.95 -4.53 -12.71
CA SER A 147 11.10 -5.97 -12.41
C SER A 147 10.56 -6.39 -11.02
N ASN A 148 10.21 -5.44 -10.18
CA ASN A 148 9.82 -5.65 -8.80
C ASN A 148 8.33 -5.44 -8.51
N ILE A 149 7.53 -5.06 -9.51
CA ILE A 149 6.12 -4.80 -9.30
C ILE A 149 5.33 -6.09 -9.36
N THR A 150 4.65 -6.35 -8.27
CA THR A 150 3.76 -7.48 -8.12
C THR A 150 2.51 -7.26 -8.96
N SER A 151 2.33 -8.03 -10.03
CA SER A 151 1.12 -8.00 -10.86
C SER A 151 -0.06 -8.75 -10.23
N SER A 152 0.21 -9.75 -9.40
CA SER A 152 -0.81 -10.41 -8.60
C SER A 152 -0.20 -10.99 -7.33
N ARG A 153 -0.98 -10.98 -6.26
CA ARG A 153 -0.61 -11.53 -4.96
C ARG A 153 -1.80 -12.29 -4.40
N PHE A 154 -1.54 -13.51 -3.95
CA PHE A 154 -2.50 -14.33 -3.24
C PHE A 154 -1.82 -14.92 -2.01
N GLY A 155 -2.48 -14.88 -0.87
CA GLY A 155 -1.88 -15.38 0.35
C GLY A 155 -2.84 -15.54 1.51
N LEU A 156 -2.23 -15.92 2.62
CA LEU A 156 -2.89 -16.22 3.87
C LEU A 156 -2.19 -15.47 4.98
N GLY A 157 -2.97 -14.74 5.78
CA GLY A 157 -2.55 -14.12 7.02
C GLY A 157 -3.15 -14.86 8.21
N TYR A 158 -2.39 -14.97 9.27
CA TYR A 158 -2.83 -15.54 10.54
C TYR A 158 -2.54 -14.57 11.69
N TYR A 159 -3.57 -14.25 12.47
CA TYR A 159 -3.44 -13.43 13.66
C TYR A 159 -3.05 -14.33 14.84
N LEU A 160 -1.80 -14.21 15.30
CA LEU A 160 -1.31 -14.88 16.51
C LEU A 160 -2.02 -14.35 17.76
N ASN A 161 -2.44 -13.12 17.71
CA ASN A 161 -3.34 -12.41 18.61
C ASN A 161 -3.86 -11.16 17.89
N GLU A 162 -4.76 -10.42 18.52
CA GLU A 162 -5.38 -9.21 17.92
C GLU A 162 -4.41 -8.12 17.45
N ASP A 163 -3.14 -8.14 17.92
CA ASP A 163 -2.11 -7.14 17.61
C ASP A 163 -0.88 -7.70 16.89
N HIS A 164 -0.92 -8.97 16.50
CA HIS A 164 0.20 -9.61 15.81
C HIS A 164 -0.29 -10.51 14.69
N ARG A 165 0.09 -10.18 13.44
CA ARG A 165 -0.21 -10.96 12.24
C ARG A 165 1.06 -11.45 11.56
N VAL A 166 1.04 -12.67 11.08
CA VAL A 166 2.03 -13.24 10.15
C VAL A 166 1.31 -13.63 8.87
N SER A 167 1.88 -13.32 7.73
CA SER A 167 1.26 -13.61 6.43
C SER A 167 2.27 -14.17 5.45
N LEU A 168 1.82 -15.13 4.64
CA LEU A 168 2.58 -15.71 3.56
C LEU A 168 1.82 -15.51 2.25
N PHE A 169 2.50 -14.95 1.25
CA PHE A 169 1.93 -14.69 -0.07
C PHE A 169 2.78 -15.35 -1.15
N ARG A 170 2.08 -15.84 -2.15
CA ARG A 170 2.65 -16.13 -3.46
C ARG A 170 2.42 -14.92 -4.34
N GLU A 171 3.48 -14.39 -4.90
CA GLU A 171 3.45 -13.22 -5.77
C GLU A 171 3.78 -13.62 -7.21
N LYS A 172 3.10 -12.99 -8.15
CA LYS A 172 3.45 -13.01 -9.57
C LYS A 172 3.96 -11.61 -9.93
N TYR A 173 5.11 -11.55 -10.58
CA TYR A 173 5.75 -10.31 -10.96
C TYR A 173 6.41 -10.44 -12.33
N ASN A 174 6.77 -9.34 -12.94
CA ASN A 174 7.49 -9.28 -14.21
C ASN A 174 6.95 -10.29 -15.25
N GLY A 175 5.65 -10.16 -15.56
CA GLY A 175 4.95 -11.06 -16.47
C GLY A 175 4.53 -12.38 -15.83
N ASN A 176 5.41 -13.38 -15.78
CA ASN A 176 5.08 -14.73 -15.32
C ASN A 176 5.99 -15.27 -14.21
N GLN A 177 6.87 -14.48 -13.69
CA GLN A 177 7.78 -14.93 -12.63
C GLN A 177 7.03 -15.04 -11.30
N ILE A 178 7.42 -16.02 -10.49
CA ILE A 178 6.78 -16.34 -9.22
C ILE A 178 7.79 -16.06 -8.11
N GLY A 179 7.32 -15.38 -7.08
CA GLY A 179 8.04 -15.16 -5.84
C GLY A 179 7.17 -15.45 -4.62
N TRP A 180 7.79 -15.36 -3.48
CA TRP A 180 7.17 -15.50 -2.19
C TRP A 180 7.41 -14.27 -1.34
N ARG A 181 6.43 -13.92 -0.51
CA ARG A 181 6.52 -12.84 0.45
C ARG A 181 6.05 -13.35 1.80
N LEU A 182 6.92 -13.22 2.79
CA LEU A 182 6.62 -13.39 4.20
C LEU A 182 6.61 -12.03 4.86
N GLU A 183 5.57 -11.73 5.61
CA GLU A 183 5.49 -10.50 6.39
C GLU A 183 4.95 -10.75 7.78
N THR A 184 5.38 -9.96 8.72
CA THR A 184 4.82 -9.92 10.06
C THR A 184 4.61 -8.47 10.49
N TYR A 185 3.48 -8.22 11.12
CA TYR A 185 3.12 -6.93 11.69
C TYR A 185 2.82 -7.09 13.17
N TYR A 186 3.37 -6.20 13.96
CA TYR A 186 3.15 -6.15 15.39
C TYR A 186 2.79 -4.74 15.84
N GLN A 187 1.68 -4.62 16.58
CA GLN A 187 1.17 -3.39 17.15
C GLN A 187 1.14 -3.55 18.68
N PRO A 188 2.09 -2.93 19.43
CA PRO A 188 2.09 -3.09 20.88
C PRO A 188 0.81 -2.53 21.51
N LYS A 189 0.15 -3.26 22.39
CA LYS A 189 -1.12 -2.85 23.05
C LYS A 189 -1.06 -1.47 23.67
N LYS A 190 0.06 -1.11 24.29
CA LYS A 190 0.28 0.20 24.91
C LYS A 190 0.32 1.36 23.88
N TYR A 191 0.64 1.04 22.62
CA TYR A 191 0.89 2.00 21.56
C TYR A 191 -0.07 1.83 20.37
N ARG A 192 -1.25 1.25 20.60
CA ARG A 192 -2.26 1.02 19.54
C ARG A 192 -2.64 2.30 18.79
N GLN A 193 -2.66 3.43 19.48
CA GLN A 193 -2.91 4.75 18.88
C GLN A 193 -1.70 5.32 18.13
N LEU A 194 -0.50 4.77 18.31
CA LEU A 194 0.71 5.29 17.66
C LEU A 194 1.07 4.56 16.38
N GLY A 195 0.76 3.27 16.28
CA GLY A 195 1.05 2.54 15.06
C GLY A 195 1.53 1.12 15.25
N ARG A 196 2.09 0.56 14.17
CA ARG A 196 2.64 -0.80 14.10
C ARG A 196 4.04 -0.80 13.52
N VAL A 197 4.76 -1.88 13.78
CA VAL A 197 6.02 -2.22 13.13
C VAL A 197 5.84 -3.46 12.27
N GLY A 198 6.55 -3.54 11.17
CA GLY A 198 6.50 -4.67 10.26
C GLY A 198 7.88 -5.10 9.79
N LEU A 199 8.00 -6.41 9.51
CA LEU A 199 9.12 -6.99 8.81
C LEU A 199 8.60 -7.67 7.56
N ILE A 200 9.31 -7.50 6.45
CA ILE A 200 8.94 -8.04 5.15
C ILE A 200 10.16 -8.69 4.55
N VAL A 201 9.99 -9.95 4.13
CA VAL A 201 10.99 -10.67 3.33
C VAL A 201 10.30 -11.12 2.06
N ARG A 202 10.93 -10.87 0.92
CA ARG A 202 10.43 -11.31 -0.39
C ARG A 202 11.57 -11.99 -1.13
N THR A 203 11.25 -13.04 -1.85
CA THR A 203 12.21 -13.76 -2.68
C THR A 203 11.58 -14.17 -3.99
N GLY A 204 12.33 -14.11 -5.06
CA GLY A 204 11.94 -14.50 -6.39
C GLY A 204 13.15 -14.91 -7.22
N LYS A 205 12.95 -15.14 -8.50
CA LYS A 205 14.06 -15.56 -9.38
C LYS A 205 15.12 -14.47 -9.54
N ASP A 206 14.67 -13.22 -9.64
CA ASP A 206 15.53 -12.10 -10.02
C ASP A 206 15.63 -11.04 -8.92
N TYR A 207 14.99 -11.27 -7.77
CA TYR A 207 15.06 -10.34 -6.65
C TYR A 207 14.95 -11.03 -5.30
N ASP A 208 15.66 -10.47 -4.33
CA ASP A 208 15.51 -10.72 -2.92
C ASP A 208 15.35 -9.37 -2.21
N TYR A 209 14.38 -9.30 -1.30
CA TYR A 209 14.13 -8.12 -0.50
C TYR A 209 13.97 -8.49 0.97
N ALA A 210 14.61 -7.73 1.84
CA ALA A 210 14.38 -7.78 3.27
C ALA A 210 14.30 -6.36 3.82
N GLY A 211 13.26 -6.06 4.57
CA GLY A 211 13.04 -4.72 5.09
C GLY A 211 12.20 -4.69 6.35
N ALA A 212 12.27 -3.54 7.02
CA ALA A 212 11.44 -3.19 8.16
C ALA A 212 10.63 -1.94 7.84
N MET A 213 9.45 -1.82 8.45
CA MET A 213 8.62 -0.64 8.32
C MET A 213 7.99 -0.26 9.65
N ILE A 214 7.68 1.01 9.77
CA ILE A 214 6.86 1.57 10.85
C ILE A 214 5.70 2.29 10.18
N GLU A 215 4.48 2.04 10.64
CA GLU A 215 3.29 2.75 10.19
C GLU A 215 2.67 3.43 11.40
N TYR A 216 2.50 4.74 11.30
CA TYR A 216 1.92 5.60 12.33
C TYR A 216 0.45 5.90 11.98
N TYR A 217 -0.44 5.83 12.98
CA TYR A 217 -1.87 6.08 12.82
C TYR A 217 -2.26 7.40 13.48
N PHE A 218 -3.22 8.09 12.86
CA PHE A 218 -3.77 9.36 13.37
C PHE A 218 -5.22 9.18 13.82
N ASP A 219 -5.54 8.03 14.42
CA ASP A 219 -6.89 7.67 14.82
C ASP A 219 -6.97 7.06 16.24
N HIS A 220 -8.12 6.44 16.54
CA HIS A 220 -8.37 5.83 17.84
C HIS A 220 -7.55 4.54 18.08
N ALA A 221 -7.39 4.19 19.36
CA ALA A 221 -6.66 2.99 19.79
C ALA A 221 -7.46 1.71 19.45
N ARG A 222 -7.26 1.17 18.22
CA ARG A 222 -7.85 -0.09 17.76
C ARG A 222 -6.78 -1.18 17.67
N SER A 223 -7.14 -2.45 17.83
CA SER A 223 -6.20 -3.54 17.58
C SER A 223 -5.87 -3.65 16.09
N LEU A 224 -4.75 -4.30 15.76
CA LEU A 224 -4.36 -4.54 14.38
C LEU A 224 -5.45 -5.32 13.61
N GLN A 225 -6.02 -6.34 14.25
CA GLN A 225 -7.07 -7.17 13.66
C GLN A 225 -8.36 -6.35 13.39
N GLN A 226 -8.79 -5.52 14.33
CA GLN A 226 -9.93 -4.64 14.13
C GLN A 226 -9.66 -3.65 13.00
N ARG A 227 -8.51 -2.98 13.03
CA ARG A 227 -8.12 -2.00 12.02
C ARG A 227 -8.14 -2.57 10.61
N GLU A 228 -7.65 -3.77 10.42
CA GLU A 228 -7.63 -4.42 9.11
C GLU A 228 -9.01 -4.92 8.66
N ARG A 229 -9.88 -5.38 9.59
CA ARG A 229 -11.24 -5.83 9.27
C ARG A 229 -12.22 -4.68 9.05
N GLU A 230 -12.16 -3.67 9.89
CA GLU A 230 -13.05 -2.52 9.83
C GLU A 230 -12.59 -1.48 8.80
N PHE A 231 -11.44 -1.70 8.20
CA PHE A 231 -10.87 -0.80 7.21
C PHE A 231 -10.48 0.57 7.78
N HIS A 232 -9.72 0.53 8.85
CA HIS A 232 -9.18 1.75 9.48
C HIS A 232 -7.68 1.88 9.34
#